data_7fe330ebb5c1e1d29280ccce0ae2d3a1
#
_entry.id   7fe330ebb5c1e1d29280ccce0ae2d3a1
#
_cell.length_a   1.000
_cell.length_b   1.000
_cell.length_c   1.000
_cell.angle_alpha   90.00
_cell.angle_beta   90.00
_cell.angle_gamma   90.00
#
_symmetry.space_group_name_H-M   'P 1'
#
loop_
_entity.id
_entity.type
_entity.pdbx_description
1 polymer ?
#
loop_
_entity_poly.entity_id
_entity_poly.type
_entity_poly.pdbx_seq_one_letter_code
_entity_poly.pdbx_strand_id
1 'polypeptide(L)'
;MAKKERKHFILHKCVNPQCPYYLHNLKKVDKKDLLEDYGKNKYKLHYIYRQFTIDFFRMDLNTLPKGASSLKFSRHNAHVMSLCLTLRVNLGLSLRKTSQALKDLYNINISHQQIANYCKTAAICVKPFVDQYPYEKGPVFTADETYIKIRGIKTYVWLIMNAATRSIIGYQVSDNRGVGPCILAMRTSVV
;
A
#
# COMPACT_ATOMS: atom_id res chain seq x y z
N MET A 1 -24.91 -14.55 -2.92
CA MET A 1 -23.53 -14.27 -2.49
C MET A 1 -22.90 -13.27 -3.44
N ALA A 2 -22.35 -12.17 -2.91
CA ALA A 2 -21.54 -11.27 -3.74
C ALA A 2 -20.13 -11.84 -3.84
N LYS A 3 -19.63 -11.94 -5.07
CA LYS A 3 -18.28 -12.41 -5.37
C LYS A 3 -17.38 -11.19 -5.49
N LYS A 4 -16.31 -11.14 -4.71
CA LYS A 4 -15.25 -10.13 -4.85
C LYS A 4 -13.97 -10.84 -5.25
N GLU A 5 -13.58 -10.68 -6.49
CA GLU A 5 -12.31 -11.22 -6.96
C GLU A 5 -11.15 -10.36 -6.48
N ARG A 6 -10.25 -10.98 -5.76
CA ARG A 6 -8.89 -10.48 -5.56
C ARG A 6 -7.97 -11.31 -6.44
N LYS A 7 -6.88 -10.74 -6.91
CA LYS A 7 -5.98 -11.34 -7.90
C LYS A 7 -5.53 -12.79 -7.59
N HIS A 8 -5.64 -13.25 -6.34
CA HIS A 8 -5.18 -14.56 -5.90
C HIS A 8 -6.23 -15.41 -5.17
N PHE A 9 -7.40 -14.89 -4.88
CA PHE A 9 -8.47 -15.64 -4.24
C PHE A 9 -9.82 -14.96 -4.38
N ILE A 10 -10.85 -15.79 -4.38
CA ILE A 10 -12.24 -15.35 -4.47
C ILE A 10 -12.79 -15.28 -3.05
N LEU A 11 -13.22 -14.08 -2.64
CA LEU A 11 -13.95 -13.91 -1.39
C LEU A 11 -15.43 -13.99 -1.65
N HIS A 12 -16.07 -14.96 -1.01
CA HIS A 12 -17.51 -15.04 -0.98
C HIS A 12 -18.04 -14.28 0.25
N LYS A 13 -18.84 -13.26 0.01
CA LYS A 13 -19.49 -12.48 1.07
C LYS A 13 -21.01 -12.75 0.99
N CYS A 14 -21.61 -13.12 2.11
CA CYS A 14 -23.06 -13.17 2.18
C CYS A 14 -23.64 -11.76 2.00
N VAL A 15 -24.60 -11.60 1.10
CA VAL A 15 -25.30 -10.33 0.84
C VAL A 15 -26.77 -10.39 1.26
N ASN A 16 -27.22 -11.50 1.82
CA ASN A 16 -28.60 -11.63 2.31
C ASN A 16 -28.77 -10.83 3.60
N PRO A 17 -29.60 -9.76 3.62
CA PRO A 17 -29.78 -8.91 4.79
C PRO A 17 -30.45 -9.64 5.97
N GLN A 18 -31.09 -10.77 5.74
CA GLN A 18 -31.71 -11.60 6.79
C GLN A 18 -30.79 -12.70 7.34
N CYS A 19 -29.58 -12.84 6.77
CA CYS A 19 -28.63 -13.84 7.22
C CYS A 19 -27.99 -13.44 8.56
N PRO A 20 -28.02 -14.30 9.61
CA PRO A 20 -27.40 -14.00 10.90
C PRO A 20 -25.91 -13.64 10.81
N TYR A 21 -25.16 -14.30 9.92
CA TYR A 21 -23.74 -13.99 9.68
C TYR A 21 -23.54 -12.64 8.99
N TYR A 22 -24.42 -12.27 8.06
CA TYR A 22 -24.40 -10.95 7.44
C TYR A 22 -24.65 -9.86 8.49
N LEU A 23 -25.69 -10.01 9.30
CA LEU A 23 -26.03 -9.06 10.37
C LEU A 23 -24.93 -8.96 11.42
N HIS A 24 -24.34 -10.08 11.83
CA HIS A 24 -23.22 -10.11 12.77
C HIS A 24 -21.98 -9.38 12.22
N ASN A 25 -21.66 -9.60 10.95
CA ASN A 25 -20.54 -8.91 10.30
C ASN A 25 -20.84 -7.44 10.04
N LEU A 26 -22.09 -7.09 9.74
CA LEU A 26 -22.52 -5.69 9.57
C LEU A 26 -22.36 -4.93 10.89
N LYS A 27 -22.81 -5.50 12.01
CA LYS A 27 -22.61 -4.92 13.35
C LYS A 27 -21.13 -4.73 13.71
N LYS A 28 -20.24 -5.64 13.28
CA LYS A 28 -18.79 -5.49 13.49
C LYS A 28 -18.15 -4.39 12.64
N VAL A 29 -18.78 -4.00 11.54
CA VAL A 29 -18.25 -3.06 10.54
C VAL A 29 -19.10 -1.79 10.45
N ASP A 30 -20.16 -1.70 11.26
CA ASP A 30 -21.04 -0.54 11.23
C ASP A 30 -20.27 0.70 11.69
N LYS A 31 -20.29 1.72 10.81
CA LYS A 31 -19.59 2.99 11.05
C LYS A 31 -20.09 3.72 12.31
N LYS A 32 -21.33 3.47 12.71
CA LYS A 32 -21.88 4.03 13.96
C LYS A 32 -21.20 3.45 15.19
N ASP A 33 -21.01 2.13 15.22
CA ASP A 33 -20.26 1.47 16.31
C ASP A 33 -18.82 1.96 16.37
N LEU A 34 -18.24 2.33 15.21
CA LEU A 34 -16.90 2.90 15.12
C LEU A 34 -16.82 4.31 15.75
N LEU A 35 -17.86 5.12 15.61
CA LEU A 35 -17.92 6.47 16.19
C LEU A 35 -18.26 6.44 17.68
N GLU A 36 -19.12 5.54 18.10
CA GLU A 36 -19.50 5.34 19.51
C GLU A 36 -18.43 4.61 20.32
N ASP A 37 -17.72 3.66 19.71
CA ASP A 37 -16.58 2.93 20.29
C ASP A 37 -15.26 3.73 20.30
N TYR A 38 -15.22 4.91 19.69
CA TYR A 38 -14.01 5.75 19.67
C TYR A 38 -13.52 6.10 21.09
N GLY A 39 -14.42 6.09 22.07
CA GLY A 39 -14.08 6.26 23.48
C GLY A 39 -13.65 4.97 24.20
N LYS A 40 -14.12 3.81 23.77
CA LYS A 40 -13.95 2.53 24.50
C LYS A 40 -12.88 1.61 23.92
N ASN A 41 -12.59 1.69 22.62
CA ASN A 41 -11.64 0.82 21.93
C ASN A 41 -10.53 1.60 21.18
N LYS A 42 -9.78 2.42 21.92
CA LYS A 42 -8.67 3.26 21.40
C LYS A 42 -7.60 2.52 20.58
N TYR A 43 -7.58 1.18 20.61
CA TYR A 43 -6.50 0.38 20.01
C TYR A 43 -6.93 -0.52 18.84
N LYS A 44 -8.20 -0.54 18.46
CA LYS A 44 -8.60 -1.28 17.25
C LYS A 44 -8.36 -0.44 16.02
N LEU A 45 -7.32 -0.78 15.29
CA LEU A 45 -7.03 -0.19 13.98
C LEU A 45 -8.00 -0.75 12.93
N HIS A 46 -8.88 0.10 12.42
CA HIS A 46 -9.73 -0.23 11.30
C HIS A 46 -9.06 0.27 10.02
N TYR A 47 -8.45 -0.65 9.26
CA TYR A 47 -7.81 -0.32 8.00
C TYR A 47 -8.85 -0.26 6.89
N ILE A 48 -8.92 0.85 6.18
CA ILE A 48 -9.64 0.94 4.91
C ILE A 48 -8.66 0.56 3.81
N TYR A 49 -8.81 -0.66 3.28
CA TYR A 49 -8.01 -1.11 2.16
C TYR A 49 -8.60 -0.59 0.85
N ARG A 50 -7.82 0.17 0.12
CA ARG A 50 -8.10 0.55 -1.25
C ARG A 50 -7.36 -0.40 -2.16
N GLN A 51 -8.07 -0.99 -3.08
CA GLN A 51 -7.51 -1.98 -3.97
C GLN A 51 -7.75 -1.58 -5.41
N PHE A 52 -6.68 -1.45 -6.16
CA PHE A 52 -6.68 -1.33 -7.60
C PHE A 52 -5.70 -2.37 -8.18
N THR A 53 -5.94 -2.79 -9.41
CA THR A 53 -5.10 -3.78 -10.08
C THR A 53 -4.41 -3.11 -11.26
N ILE A 54 -3.09 -3.21 -11.29
CA ILE A 54 -2.27 -2.75 -12.41
C ILE A 54 -1.64 -3.97 -13.06
N ASP A 55 -1.84 -4.15 -14.36
CA ASP A 55 -1.19 -5.20 -15.11
C ASP A 55 0.12 -4.69 -15.72
N PHE A 56 1.21 -4.78 -14.98
CA PHE A 56 2.53 -4.34 -15.41
C PHE A 56 3.06 -5.10 -16.63
N PHE A 57 2.58 -6.33 -16.88
CA PHE A 57 3.06 -7.16 -17.96
C PHE A 57 2.44 -6.80 -19.31
N ARG A 58 1.28 -6.15 -19.29
CA ARG A 58 0.57 -5.68 -20.50
C ARG A 58 0.75 -4.20 -20.79
N MET A 59 1.49 -3.47 -19.95
CA MET A 59 1.74 -2.05 -20.21
C MET A 59 2.53 -1.88 -21.51
N ASP A 60 2.09 -0.97 -22.34
CA ASP A 60 2.80 -0.59 -23.55
C ASP A 60 4.14 0.07 -23.17
N LEU A 61 5.20 -0.23 -23.94
CA LEU A 61 6.53 0.35 -23.76
C LEU A 61 6.51 1.89 -23.84
N ASN A 62 5.62 2.44 -24.67
CA ASN A 62 5.50 3.89 -24.87
C ASN A 62 4.76 4.59 -23.71
N THR A 63 4.00 3.84 -22.91
CA THR A 63 3.24 4.36 -21.76
C THR A 63 3.92 4.13 -20.42
N LEU A 64 5.08 3.45 -20.42
CA LEU A 64 5.81 3.19 -19.18
C LEU A 64 6.37 4.49 -18.60
N PRO A 65 6.14 4.78 -17.30
CA PRO A 65 6.72 5.93 -16.65
C PRO A 65 8.26 5.89 -16.70
N LYS A 66 8.87 7.07 -16.76
CA LYS A 66 10.35 7.20 -16.79
C LYS A 66 10.99 6.48 -15.60
N GLY A 67 11.89 5.58 -15.88
CA GLY A 67 12.62 4.79 -14.87
C GLY A 67 11.97 3.46 -14.50
N ALA A 68 10.77 3.15 -14.98
CA ALA A 68 10.19 1.81 -14.91
C ALA A 68 10.85 0.91 -15.96
N SER A 69 11.05 -0.37 -15.61
CA SER A 69 11.57 -1.37 -16.53
C SER A 69 10.42 -2.13 -17.17
N SER A 70 10.50 -2.36 -18.48
CA SER A 70 9.54 -3.23 -19.15
C SER A 70 9.64 -4.65 -18.61
N LEU A 71 8.47 -5.24 -18.31
CA LEU A 71 8.35 -6.64 -17.87
C LEU A 71 7.87 -7.57 -18.98
N LYS A 72 7.66 -7.05 -20.20
CA LYS A 72 7.14 -7.81 -21.34
C LYS A 72 8.00 -9.03 -21.70
N PHE A 73 9.30 -8.92 -21.51
CA PHE A 73 10.27 -9.98 -21.78
C PHE A 73 10.86 -10.57 -20.49
N SER A 74 10.14 -10.43 -19.37
CA SER A 74 10.59 -11.02 -18.12
C SER A 74 10.58 -12.54 -18.21
N ARG A 75 11.64 -13.15 -17.68
CA ARG A 75 11.75 -14.61 -17.53
C ARG A 75 10.71 -15.18 -16.58
N HIS A 76 10.18 -14.36 -15.68
CA HIS A 76 9.23 -14.73 -14.66
C HIS A 76 7.87 -14.06 -14.92
N ASN A 77 6.80 -14.78 -14.61
CA ASN A 77 5.42 -14.31 -14.78
C ASN A 77 4.97 -13.38 -13.64
N ALA A 78 3.74 -12.86 -13.78
CA ALA A 78 3.13 -11.96 -12.80
C ALA A 78 3.02 -12.57 -11.40
N HIS A 79 2.85 -13.89 -11.30
CA HIS A 79 2.76 -14.58 -10.01
C HIS A 79 4.08 -14.49 -9.24
N VAL A 80 5.21 -14.70 -9.90
CA VAL A 80 6.54 -14.59 -9.28
C VAL A 80 6.80 -13.17 -8.82
N MET A 81 6.45 -12.16 -9.64
CA MET A 81 6.55 -10.76 -9.22
C MET A 81 5.69 -10.48 -7.97
N SER A 82 4.47 -11.00 -7.93
CA SER A 82 3.57 -10.86 -6.78
C SER A 82 4.16 -11.46 -5.50
N LEU A 83 4.75 -12.67 -5.60
CA LEU A 83 5.47 -13.29 -4.48
C LEU A 83 6.66 -12.44 -4.02
N CYS A 84 7.45 -11.90 -4.96
CA CYS A 84 8.56 -11.00 -4.63
C CYS A 84 8.08 -9.78 -3.84
N LEU A 85 7.00 -9.13 -4.30
CA LEU A 85 6.45 -7.95 -3.64
C LEU A 85 5.86 -8.30 -2.27
N THR A 86 5.16 -9.43 -2.15
CA THR A 86 4.61 -9.89 -0.88
C THR A 86 5.71 -10.14 0.15
N LEU A 87 6.72 -10.92 -0.21
CA LEU A 87 7.82 -11.25 0.70
C LEU A 87 8.66 -10.02 1.05
N ARG A 88 8.92 -9.15 0.07
CA ARG A 88 9.77 -7.97 0.27
C ARG A 88 9.06 -6.83 0.95
N VAL A 89 7.83 -6.49 0.52
CA VAL A 89 7.11 -5.30 0.97
C VAL A 89 6.22 -5.62 2.17
N ASN A 90 5.37 -6.65 2.06
CA ASN A 90 4.41 -6.95 3.13
C ASN A 90 5.08 -7.63 4.34
N LEU A 91 6.02 -8.55 4.10
CA LEU A 91 6.71 -9.27 5.16
C LEU A 91 8.07 -8.66 5.55
N GLY A 92 8.51 -7.61 4.86
CA GLY A 92 9.72 -6.85 5.22
C GLY A 92 11.05 -7.61 5.03
N LEU A 93 11.07 -8.73 4.28
CA LEU A 93 12.30 -9.49 4.07
C LEU A 93 13.33 -8.69 3.27
N SER A 94 14.62 -8.86 3.59
CA SER A 94 15.68 -8.27 2.77
C SER A 94 15.68 -8.88 1.36
N LEU A 95 16.22 -8.18 0.34
CA LEU A 95 16.27 -8.68 -1.03
C LEU A 95 16.93 -10.06 -1.14
N ARG A 96 18.01 -10.29 -0.38
CA ARG A 96 18.71 -11.60 -0.36
C ARG A 96 17.85 -12.68 0.31
N LYS A 97 17.21 -12.36 1.43
CA LYS A 97 16.29 -13.30 2.11
C LYS A 97 15.07 -13.62 1.25
N THR A 98 14.56 -12.64 0.51
CA THR A 98 13.45 -12.85 -0.44
C THR A 98 13.87 -13.80 -1.56
N SER A 99 15.08 -13.62 -2.14
CA SER A 99 15.61 -14.52 -3.16
C SER A 99 15.78 -15.94 -2.61
N GLN A 100 16.33 -16.08 -1.39
CA GLN A 100 16.50 -17.37 -0.74
C GLN A 100 15.15 -18.05 -0.45
N ALA A 101 14.19 -17.32 0.12
CA ALA A 101 12.84 -17.85 0.40
C ALA A 101 12.13 -18.34 -0.86
N LEU A 102 12.26 -17.61 -1.98
CA LEU A 102 11.67 -18.04 -3.27
C LEU A 102 12.33 -19.32 -3.79
N LYS A 103 13.64 -19.47 -3.60
CA LYS A 103 14.34 -20.69 -3.97
C LYS A 103 13.90 -21.87 -3.10
N ASP A 104 13.89 -21.69 -1.77
CA ASP A 104 13.68 -22.78 -0.80
C ASP A 104 12.22 -23.24 -0.78
N LEU A 105 11.26 -22.32 -0.85
CA LEU A 105 9.83 -22.62 -0.73
C LEU A 105 9.16 -22.96 -2.07
N TYR A 106 9.64 -22.37 -3.16
CA TYR A 106 8.95 -22.45 -4.47
C TYR A 106 9.86 -22.94 -5.61
N ASN A 107 11.12 -23.27 -5.31
CA ASN A 107 12.14 -23.63 -6.31
C ASN A 107 12.29 -22.58 -7.43
N ILE A 108 12.09 -21.29 -7.10
CA ILE A 108 12.19 -20.18 -8.03
C ILE A 108 13.55 -19.52 -7.89
N ASN A 109 14.40 -19.64 -8.91
CA ASN A 109 15.69 -18.99 -8.96
C ASN A 109 15.57 -17.57 -9.52
N ILE A 110 15.62 -16.57 -8.64
CA ILE A 110 15.57 -15.15 -9.02
C ILE A 110 16.66 -14.37 -8.27
N SER A 111 17.35 -13.49 -8.96
CA SER A 111 18.39 -12.67 -8.34
C SER A 111 17.79 -11.58 -7.47
N HIS A 112 18.49 -11.21 -6.40
CA HIS A 112 18.10 -10.10 -5.54
C HIS A 112 18.02 -8.77 -6.30
N GLN A 113 18.82 -8.59 -7.37
CA GLN A 113 18.75 -7.42 -8.25
C GLN A 113 17.43 -7.39 -9.05
N GLN A 114 16.96 -8.53 -9.54
CA GLN A 114 15.69 -8.61 -10.25
C GLN A 114 14.51 -8.31 -9.32
N ILE A 115 14.57 -8.75 -8.06
CA ILE A 115 13.59 -8.41 -7.03
C ILE A 115 13.58 -6.89 -6.79
N ALA A 116 14.75 -6.25 -6.69
CA ALA A 116 14.86 -4.81 -6.56
C ALA A 116 14.25 -4.07 -7.75
N ASN A 117 14.48 -4.56 -8.98
CA ASN A 117 13.89 -4.01 -10.19
C ASN A 117 12.35 -4.13 -10.19
N TYR A 118 11.81 -5.25 -9.73
CA TYR A 118 10.35 -5.42 -9.56
C TYR A 118 9.77 -4.42 -8.57
N CYS A 119 10.41 -4.28 -7.40
CA CYS A 119 9.96 -3.30 -6.39
C CYS A 119 10.01 -1.87 -6.93
N LYS A 120 11.09 -1.50 -7.62
CA LYS A 120 11.24 -0.17 -8.24
C LYS A 120 10.17 0.07 -9.31
N THR A 121 9.97 -0.87 -10.22
CA THR A 121 8.96 -0.75 -11.29
C THR A 121 7.56 -0.66 -10.70
N ALA A 122 7.22 -1.49 -9.72
CA ALA A 122 5.94 -1.43 -9.04
C ALA A 122 5.70 -0.06 -8.38
N ALA A 123 6.69 0.46 -7.65
CA ALA A 123 6.60 1.77 -7.00
C ALA A 123 6.37 2.90 -8.01
N ILE A 124 7.11 2.91 -9.12
CA ILE A 124 6.98 3.93 -10.17
C ILE A 124 5.61 3.86 -10.84
N CYS A 125 5.14 2.66 -11.18
CA CYS A 125 3.85 2.47 -11.85
C CYS A 125 2.65 2.73 -10.94
N VAL A 126 2.78 2.53 -9.63
CA VAL A 126 1.71 2.77 -8.66
C VAL A 126 1.60 4.26 -8.29
N LYS A 127 2.72 4.99 -8.31
CA LYS A 127 2.78 6.38 -7.87
C LYS A 127 1.70 7.29 -8.47
N PRO A 128 1.44 7.32 -9.80
CA PRO A 128 0.39 8.18 -10.36
C PRO A 128 -1.01 7.91 -9.80
N PHE A 129 -1.33 6.65 -9.50
CA PHE A 129 -2.62 6.27 -8.93
C PHE A 129 -2.75 6.71 -7.46
N VAL A 130 -1.66 6.69 -6.72
CA VAL A 130 -1.62 7.19 -5.35
C VAL A 130 -1.74 8.71 -5.33
N ASP A 131 -0.98 9.40 -6.19
CA ASP A 131 -0.94 10.86 -6.23
C ASP A 131 -2.27 11.46 -6.72
N GLN A 132 -2.98 10.79 -7.62
CA GLN A 132 -4.27 11.25 -8.17
C GLN A 132 -5.49 10.79 -7.36
N TYR A 133 -5.28 9.99 -6.32
CA TYR A 133 -6.39 9.46 -5.55
C TYR A 133 -7.07 10.58 -4.74
N PRO A 134 -8.40 10.79 -4.90
CA PRO A 134 -9.13 11.79 -4.13
C PRO A 134 -9.29 11.31 -2.67
N TYR A 135 -8.36 11.71 -1.81
CA TYR A 135 -8.43 11.40 -0.39
C TYR A 135 -9.54 12.22 0.28
N GLU A 136 -10.38 11.58 1.07
CA GLU A 136 -11.34 12.29 1.91
C GLU A 136 -10.61 13.16 2.93
N LYS A 137 -10.83 14.46 2.84
CA LYS A 137 -10.33 15.42 3.82
C LYS A 137 -11.28 15.42 5.00
N GLY A 138 -10.82 15.00 6.17
CA GLY A 138 -11.59 15.04 7.41
C GLY A 138 -11.39 16.38 8.14
N PRO A 139 -12.14 16.65 9.20
CA PRO A 139 -11.98 17.87 9.99
C PRO A 139 -10.75 17.86 10.90
N VAL A 140 -10.17 16.69 11.13
CA VAL A 140 -9.01 16.52 12.04
C VAL A 140 -7.92 15.72 11.35
N PHE A 141 -6.71 16.26 11.40
CA PHE A 141 -5.51 15.67 10.86
C PHE A 141 -4.48 15.42 11.95
N THR A 142 -3.70 14.38 11.78
CA THR A 142 -2.49 14.15 12.56
C THR A 142 -1.27 14.24 11.65
N ALA A 143 -0.23 14.87 12.12
CA ALA A 143 1.05 14.96 11.43
C ALA A 143 2.12 14.31 12.31
N ASP A 144 2.95 13.48 11.70
CA ASP A 144 4.07 12.85 12.38
C ASP A 144 5.24 12.72 11.42
N GLU A 145 6.45 12.63 11.95
CA GLU A 145 7.63 12.40 11.17
C GLU A 145 8.34 11.12 11.59
N THR A 146 8.88 10.44 10.61
CA THR A 146 9.82 9.35 10.81
C THR A 146 11.09 9.58 10.01
N TYR A 147 12.09 8.74 10.17
CA TYR A 147 13.27 8.81 9.34
C TYR A 147 13.64 7.47 8.73
N ILE A 148 14.20 7.53 7.55
CA ILE A 148 14.80 6.39 6.85
C ILE A 148 16.26 6.75 6.53
N LYS A 149 17.10 5.73 6.33
CA LYS A 149 18.47 5.93 5.85
C LYS A 149 18.53 5.60 4.36
N ILE A 150 18.86 6.59 3.54
CA ILE A 150 19.10 6.42 2.11
C ILE A 150 20.60 6.55 1.86
N ARG A 151 21.24 5.48 1.44
CA ARG A 151 22.71 5.45 1.24
C ARG A 151 23.51 5.92 2.46
N GLY A 152 23.04 5.59 3.65
CA GLY A 152 23.67 6.01 4.91
C GLY A 152 23.25 7.41 5.40
N ILE A 153 22.63 8.24 4.58
CA ILE A 153 22.17 9.57 4.91
C ILE A 153 20.78 9.48 5.56
N LYS A 154 20.60 10.15 6.68
CA LYS A 154 19.32 10.25 7.37
C LYS A 154 18.39 11.17 6.58
N THR A 155 17.25 10.64 6.19
CA THR A 155 16.22 11.35 5.42
C THR A 155 14.91 11.27 6.18
N TYR A 156 14.22 12.39 6.34
CA TYR A 156 12.97 12.50 7.09
C TYR A 156 11.77 12.34 6.15
N VAL A 157 10.75 11.68 6.64
CA VAL A 157 9.46 11.52 5.95
C VAL A 157 8.39 12.07 6.87
N TRP A 158 7.78 13.17 6.46
CA TRP A 158 6.60 13.72 7.09
C TRP A 158 5.36 13.04 6.54
N LEU A 159 4.47 12.61 7.41
CA LEU A 159 3.23 11.93 7.06
C LEU A 159 2.06 12.72 7.61
N ILE A 160 1.08 13.01 6.76
CA ILE A 160 -0.18 13.61 7.16
C ILE A 160 -1.28 12.57 7.04
N MET A 161 -2.01 12.37 8.11
CA MET A 161 -3.04 11.35 8.19
C MET A 161 -4.38 11.98 8.59
N ASN A 162 -5.45 11.60 7.90
CA ASN A 162 -6.82 11.90 8.35
C ASN A 162 -7.12 11.07 9.60
N ALA A 163 -7.43 11.72 10.71
CA ALA A 163 -7.67 11.06 12.00
C ALA A 163 -8.91 10.16 11.99
N ALA A 164 -9.94 10.51 11.24
CA ALA A 164 -11.20 9.75 11.18
C ALA A 164 -11.05 8.47 10.34
N THR A 165 -10.45 8.58 9.15
CA THR A 165 -10.30 7.45 8.21
C THR A 165 -8.98 6.71 8.37
N ARG A 166 -8.02 7.28 9.12
CA ARG A 166 -6.65 6.78 9.30
C ARG A 166 -5.91 6.54 7.97
N SER A 167 -6.30 7.26 6.94
CA SER A 167 -5.63 7.21 5.65
C SER A 167 -4.51 8.25 5.60
N ILE A 168 -3.36 7.86 5.07
CA ILE A 168 -2.30 8.81 4.74
C ILE A 168 -2.79 9.63 3.56
N ILE A 169 -2.96 10.92 3.74
CA ILE A 169 -3.46 11.85 2.73
C ILE A 169 -2.36 12.66 2.07
N GLY A 170 -1.18 12.66 2.67
CA GLY A 170 -0.02 13.29 2.08
C GLY A 170 1.28 12.91 2.78
N TYR A 171 2.38 13.16 2.07
CA TYR A 171 3.71 12.94 2.60
C TYR A 171 4.72 13.92 2.00
N GLN A 172 5.76 14.20 2.72
CA GLN A 172 6.91 14.97 2.24
C GLN A 172 8.20 14.31 2.68
N VAL A 173 9.11 14.13 1.73
CA VAL A 173 10.47 13.62 2.00
C VAL A 173 11.44 14.77 2.03
N SER A 174 12.28 14.85 3.07
CA SER A 174 13.24 15.94 3.26
C SER A 174 14.55 15.42 3.86
N ASP A 175 15.61 16.15 3.60
CA ASP A 175 16.94 15.97 4.22
C ASP A 175 17.02 16.52 5.64
N ASN A 176 16.06 17.35 6.03
CA ASN A 176 16.02 17.99 7.35
C ASN A 176 14.66 17.82 8.04
N ARG A 177 14.65 18.02 9.36
CA ARG A 177 13.48 17.93 10.25
C ARG A 177 12.82 19.30 10.50
N GLY A 178 13.07 20.27 9.66
CA GLY A 178 12.60 21.64 9.87
C GLY A 178 11.11 21.84 9.69
N VAL A 179 10.62 23.02 10.07
CA VAL A 179 9.21 23.42 9.92
C VAL A 179 8.79 23.54 8.46
N GLY A 180 9.71 23.91 7.57
CA GLY A 180 9.45 24.06 6.13
C GLY A 180 8.88 22.78 5.48
N PRO A 181 9.56 21.61 5.58
CA PRO A 181 9.03 20.36 5.11
C PRO A 181 7.68 19.95 5.69
N CYS A 182 7.46 20.23 6.99
CA CYS A 182 6.16 19.99 7.64
C CYS A 182 5.05 20.83 7.00
N ILE A 183 5.29 22.13 6.79
CA ILE A 183 4.33 23.02 6.11
C ILE A 183 4.05 22.55 4.69
N LEU A 184 5.08 22.11 3.93
CA LEU A 184 4.90 21.57 2.60
C LEU A 184 4.03 20.30 2.61
N ALA A 185 4.28 19.39 3.53
CA ALA A 185 3.45 18.21 3.70
C ALA A 185 1.99 18.57 3.97
N MET A 186 1.73 19.54 4.84
CA MET A 186 0.38 20.03 5.14
C MET A 186 -0.27 20.69 3.93
N ARG A 187 0.42 21.58 3.22
CA ARG A 187 -0.12 22.26 2.04
C ARG A 187 -0.54 21.28 0.94
N THR A 188 0.27 20.27 0.68
CA THR A 188 -0.05 19.26 -0.35
C THR A 188 -1.18 18.32 0.04
N SER A 189 -1.53 18.27 1.32
CA SER A 189 -2.52 17.30 1.83
C SER A 189 -3.88 17.94 2.14
N VAL A 190 -3.90 19.22 2.54
CA VAL A 190 -5.09 19.87 3.09
C VAL A 190 -5.67 20.92 2.15
N VAL A 191 -4.88 21.48 1.25
CA VAL A 191 -5.32 22.41 0.20
C VAL A 191 -5.74 21.64 -1.03
#